data_2afa0740d3c0ca5d33667fb5a1471336
#
_entry.id   2afa0740d3c0ca5d33667fb5a1471336
#
_cell.length_a   1.000
_cell.length_b   1.000
_cell.length_c   1.000
_cell.angle_alpha   90.00
_cell.angle_beta   90.00
_cell.angle_gamma   90.00
#
_symmetry.space_group_name_H-M   'P 1'
#
loop_
_entity.id
_entity.type
_entity.pdbx_description
1 polymer ?
#
loop_
_entity_poly.entity_id
_entity_poly.type
_entity_poly.pdbx_seq_one_letter_code
_entity_poly.pdbx_strand_id
1 'polypeptide(L)'
;MSAPAQQFPYVRRDPSLGQASLAPMLPLTLIGRHSLTTSGLVDSGAAVNVLPYALGVQLGFDWNQQAQSVELSGNLASAEARVVVLSAVVGSFPPVRLAFAWARTDDVSVILGQVNFFLEFDVCFFRSRSLFELRPKP
;
A
#
# COMPACT_ATOMS: atom_id res chain seq x y z
N MET A 1 -1.68 12.87 22.86
CA MET A 1 -0.40 13.10 22.14
C MET A 1 -0.35 12.27 20.90
N SER A 2 0.01 12.88 19.78
CA SER A 2 0.28 12.11 18.56
C SER A 2 1.62 11.38 18.68
N ALA A 3 1.73 10.22 18.05
CA ALA A 3 3.02 9.51 17.95
C ALA A 3 4.02 10.36 17.15
N PRO A 4 5.33 10.26 17.45
CA PRO A 4 6.32 10.99 16.69
C PRO A 4 6.37 10.51 15.24
N ALA A 5 6.79 11.40 14.35
CA ALA A 5 6.98 11.06 12.95
C ALA A 5 8.08 10.02 12.79
N GLN A 6 7.94 9.18 11.78
CA GLN A 6 8.98 8.23 11.39
C GLN A 6 9.38 8.49 9.95
N GLN A 7 10.68 8.38 9.66
CA GLN A 7 11.24 8.60 8.34
C GLN A 7 11.64 7.27 7.70
N PHE A 8 11.44 7.20 6.38
CA PHE A 8 11.76 6.02 5.57
C PHE A 8 12.51 6.48 4.33
N PRO A 9 13.55 5.74 3.93
CA PRO A 9 14.29 6.10 2.72
C PRO A 9 13.51 5.73 1.46
N TYR A 10 13.71 6.51 0.38
CA TYR A 10 13.38 6.03 -0.94
C TYR A 10 14.27 4.85 -1.29
N VAL A 11 13.76 3.89 -2.03
CA VAL A 11 14.53 2.75 -2.50
C VAL A 11 14.38 2.59 -4.01
N ARG A 12 15.35 1.94 -4.63
CA ARG A 12 15.31 1.69 -6.08
C ARG A 12 14.34 0.54 -6.36
N ARG A 13 13.36 0.80 -7.20
CA ARG A 13 12.43 -0.25 -7.67
C ARG A 13 13.08 -1.11 -8.75
N ASP A 14 13.93 -0.51 -9.57
CA ASP A 14 14.66 -1.17 -10.64
C ASP A 14 16.12 -0.68 -10.60
N PRO A 15 17.06 -1.51 -10.09
CA PRO A 15 18.46 -1.09 -9.97
C PRO A 15 19.09 -0.69 -11.31
N SER A 16 18.62 -1.22 -12.45
CA SER A 16 19.15 -0.90 -13.76
C SER A 16 18.89 0.55 -14.18
N LEU A 17 17.88 1.20 -13.59
CA LEU A 17 17.51 2.59 -13.89
C LEU A 17 18.16 3.59 -12.93
N GLY A 18 18.94 3.13 -11.96
CA GLY A 18 19.61 4.00 -11.00
C GLY A 18 18.66 4.90 -10.24
N GLN A 19 19.01 6.20 -10.12
CA GLN A 19 18.19 7.15 -9.36
C GLN A 19 16.82 7.39 -9.95
N ALA A 20 16.62 7.15 -11.24
CA ALA A 20 15.33 7.31 -11.87
C ALA A 20 14.28 6.34 -11.32
N SER A 21 14.71 5.24 -10.71
CA SER A 21 13.81 4.25 -10.12
C SER A 21 13.58 4.45 -8.61
N LEU A 22 14.17 5.47 -7.99
CA LEU A 22 13.94 5.76 -6.58
C LEU A 22 12.46 6.10 -6.35
N ALA A 23 11.89 5.44 -5.35
CA ALA A 23 10.46 5.59 -5.06
C ALA A 23 10.21 5.48 -3.55
N PRO A 24 9.12 6.11 -3.06
CA PRO A 24 8.74 6.04 -1.65
C PRO A 24 8.08 4.69 -1.36
N MET A 25 8.89 3.65 -1.24
CA MET A 25 8.45 2.30 -0.92
C MET A 25 8.43 2.13 0.59
N LEU A 26 7.26 1.80 1.13
CA LEU A 26 7.06 1.64 2.56
C LEU A 26 7.03 0.17 2.93
N PRO A 27 7.99 -0.30 3.75
CA PRO A 27 7.89 -1.65 4.33
C PRO A 27 6.71 -1.72 5.30
N LEU A 28 5.91 -2.78 5.18
CA LEU A 28 4.78 -2.98 6.09
C LEU A 28 4.45 -4.46 6.22
N THR A 29 3.81 -4.80 7.32
CA THR A 29 3.26 -6.14 7.55
C THR A 29 1.75 -6.07 7.37
N LEU A 30 1.22 -6.91 6.49
CA LEU A 30 -0.20 -7.04 6.24
C LEU A 30 -0.72 -8.28 6.99
N ILE A 31 -1.87 -8.14 7.63
CA ILE A 31 -2.45 -9.19 8.49
C ILE A 31 -3.88 -9.43 8.07
N GLY A 32 -4.12 -10.56 7.40
CA GLY A 32 -5.44 -11.13 7.14
C GLY A 32 -5.61 -12.35 8.03
N ARG A 33 -5.99 -13.49 7.46
CA ARG A 33 -5.93 -14.79 8.18
C ARG A 33 -4.49 -15.19 8.44
N HIS A 34 -3.62 -14.85 7.52
CA HIS A 34 -2.17 -15.02 7.62
C HIS A 34 -1.53 -13.65 7.53
N SER A 35 -0.28 -13.55 7.91
CA SER A 35 0.48 -12.31 7.80
C SER A 35 1.59 -12.45 6.78
N LEU A 36 1.95 -11.34 6.16
CA LEU A 36 3.13 -11.27 5.30
C LEU A 36 3.74 -9.88 5.38
N THR A 37 5.05 -9.81 5.14
CA THR A 37 5.79 -8.56 5.06
C THR A 37 6.06 -8.25 3.59
N THR A 38 5.78 -7.02 3.20
CA THR A 38 5.97 -6.55 1.82
C THR A 38 6.31 -5.06 1.84
N SER A 39 6.46 -4.48 0.67
CA SER A 39 6.60 -3.03 0.52
C SER A 39 5.51 -2.52 -0.41
N GLY A 40 4.95 -1.36 -0.07
CA GLY A 40 3.95 -0.69 -0.89
C GLY A 40 4.44 0.66 -1.37
N LEU A 41 4.06 1.04 -2.57
CA LEU A 41 4.34 2.37 -3.10
C LEU A 41 3.38 3.38 -2.47
N VAL A 42 3.92 4.37 -1.80
CA VAL A 42 3.12 5.48 -1.25
C VAL A 42 2.82 6.44 -2.39
N ASP A 43 1.59 6.40 -2.90
CA ASP A 43 1.21 7.03 -4.16
C ASP A 43 0.02 7.97 -3.96
N SER A 44 0.31 9.27 -3.86
CA SER A 44 -0.73 10.30 -3.69
C SER A 44 -1.64 10.44 -4.92
N GLY A 45 -1.22 9.93 -6.06
CA GLY A 45 -2.03 9.93 -7.29
C GLY A 45 -2.99 8.75 -7.40
N ALA A 46 -2.86 7.73 -6.55
CA ALA A 46 -3.76 6.59 -6.56
C ALA A 46 -5.01 6.88 -5.71
N ALA A 47 -6.18 6.61 -6.25
CA ALA A 47 -7.44 6.85 -5.54
C ALA A 47 -7.66 5.87 -4.40
N VAL A 48 -7.16 4.65 -4.54
CA VAL A 48 -7.39 3.56 -3.57
C VAL A 48 -6.10 2.77 -3.36
N ASN A 49 -6.06 2.01 -2.26
CA ASN A 49 -5.01 1.01 -2.06
C ASN A 49 -5.26 -0.17 -3.02
N VAL A 50 -4.19 -0.73 -3.56
CA VAL A 50 -4.26 -1.87 -4.51
C VAL A 50 -3.41 -3.01 -4.00
N LEU A 51 -3.94 -4.22 -4.09
CA LEU A 51 -3.29 -5.45 -3.66
C LEU A 51 -3.22 -6.44 -4.83
N PRO A 52 -2.02 -6.96 -5.17
CA PRO A 52 -1.89 -8.01 -6.19
C PRO A 52 -2.63 -9.28 -5.78
N TYR A 53 -3.07 -10.05 -6.78
CA TYR A 53 -3.87 -11.26 -6.55
C TYR A 53 -3.17 -12.28 -5.64
N ALA A 54 -1.91 -12.60 -5.95
CA ALA A 54 -1.16 -13.61 -5.20
C ALA A 54 -1.01 -13.25 -3.72
N LEU A 55 -0.83 -11.96 -3.40
CA LEU A 55 -0.70 -11.53 -2.01
C LEU A 55 -2.01 -11.70 -1.24
N GLY A 56 -3.14 -11.42 -1.86
CA GLY A 56 -4.44 -11.65 -1.23
C GLY A 56 -4.67 -13.12 -0.93
N VAL A 57 -4.26 -14.00 -1.83
CA VAL A 57 -4.32 -15.46 -1.59
C VAL A 57 -3.44 -15.85 -0.41
N GLN A 58 -2.20 -15.33 -0.37
CA GLN A 58 -1.27 -15.60 0.73
C GLN A 58 -1.81 -15.10 2.08
N LEU A 59 -2.57 -14.02 2.07
CA LEU A 59 -3.21 -13.48 3.27
C LEU A 59 -4.43 -14.27 3.72
N GLY A 60 -4.85 -15.25 2.94
CA GLY A 60 -5.94 -16.14 3.27
C GLY A 60 -7.31 -15.69 2.77
N PHE A 61 -7.37 -14.71 1.87
CA PHE A 61 -8.63 -14.31 1.27
C PHE A 61 -9.06 -15.29 0.18
N ASP A 62 -10.37 -15.50 0.09
CA ASP A 62 -11.00 -16.28 -0.96
C ASP A 62 -11.76 -15.32 -1.88
N TRP A 63 -11.40 -15.31 -3.17
CA TRP A 63 -12.00 -14.42 -4.15
C TRP A 63 -13.53 -14.53 -4.18
N ASN A 64 -14.03 -15.76 -4.11
CA ASN A 64 -15.47 -15.99 -4.24
C ASN A 64 -16.28 -15.52 -3.03
N GLN A 65 -15.61 -15.23 -1.91
CA GLN A 65 -16.27 -14.70 -0.71
C GLN A 65 -16.26 -13.18 -0.63
N GLN A 66 -15.59 -12.52 -1.56
CA GLN A 66 -15.54 -11.05 -1.61
C GLN A 66 -16.62 -10.55 -2.57
N ALA A 67 -17.71 -10.05 -2.02
CA ALA A 67 -18.89 -9.68 -2.81
C ALA A 67 -18.80 -8.29 -3.43
N GLN A 68 -18.06 -7.37 -2.82
CA GLN A 68 -18.03 -5.99 -3.24
C GLN A 68 -16.96 -5.77 -4.31
N SER A 69 -17.41 -5.46 -5.53
CA SER A 69 -16.52 -5.08 -6.63
C SER A 69 -16.13 -3.61 -6.53
N VAL A 70 -14.96 -3.30 -7.06
CA VAL A 70 -14.46 -1.93 -7.15
C VAL A 70 -13.85 -1.73 -8.54
N GLU A 71 -14.09 -0.54 -9.11
CA GLU A 71 -13.49 -0.18 -10.38
C GLU A 71 -12.12 0.45 -10.16
N LEU A 72 -11.16 0.04 -10.99
CA LEU A 72 -9.83 0.62 -11.01
C LEU A 72 -9.72 1.56 -12.20
N SER A 73 -8.84 2.56 -12.10
CA SER A 73 -8.64 3.57 -13.13
C SER A 73 -7.24 3.47 -13.75
N GLY A 74 -7.02 4.21 -14.82
CA GLY A 74 -5.74 4.26 -15.52
C GLY A 74 -5.39 2.91 -16.12
N ASN A 75 -4.13 2.50 -15.95
CA ASN A 75 -3.62 1.24 -16.51
C ASN A 75 -4.26 0.00 -15.90
N LEU A 76 -4.99 0.15 -14.79
CA LEU A 76 -5.62 -0.95 -14.07
C LEU A 76 -7.10 -1.13 -14.41
N ALA A 77 -7.65 -0.28 -15.30
CA ALA A 77 -9.09 -0.24 -15.57
C ALA A 77 -9.64 -1.56 -16.15
N SER A 78 -8.79 -2.40 -16.77
CA SER A 78 -9.19 -3.69 -17.32
C SER A 78 -9.20 -4.83 -16.29
N ALA A 79 -8.64 -4.61 -15.10
CA ALA A 79 -8.55 -5.65 -14.07
C ALA A 79 -9.81 -5.67 -13.21
N GLU A 80 -10.30 -6.87 -12.92
CA GLU A 80 -11.32 -7.03 -11.88
C GLU A 80 -10.69 -6.81 -10.52
N ALA A 81 -11.45 -6.20 -9.62
CA ALA A 81 -11.00 -6.03 -8.25
C ALA A 81 -12.17 -6.15 -7.27
N ARG A 82 -11.89 -6.64 -6.09
CA ARG A 82 -12.86 -6.76 -5.00
C ARG A 82 -12.26 -6.19 -3.72
N VAL A 83 -13.13 -5.62 -2.89
CA VAL A 83 -12.67 -5.00 -1.65
C VAL A 83 -12.32 -6.07 -0.62
N VAL A 84 -11.14 -5.94 -0.03
CA VAL A 84 -10.75 -6.69 1.17
C VAL A 84 -10.29 -5.71 2.23
N VAL A 85 -10.55 -6.04 3.49
CA VAL A 85 -10.13 -5.22 4.64
C VAL A 85 -9.18 -6.06 5.48
N LEU A 86 -8.07 -5.45 5.87
CA LEU A 86 -7.04 -6.14 6.64
C LEU A 86 -6.37 -5.15 7.60
N SER A 87 -5.54 -5.66 8.49
CA SER A 87 -4.73 -4.84 9.38
C SER A 87 -3.34 -4.65 8.78
N ALA A 88 -2.75 -3.50 9.01
CA ALA A 88 -1.39 -3.21 8.56
C ALA A 88 -0.58 -2.64 9.72
N VAL A 89 0.67 -3.10 9.83
CA VAL A 89 1.63 -2.58 10.79
C VAL A 89 2.74 -1.89 10.02
N VAL A 90 2.93 -0.61 10.32
CA VAL A 90 3.92 0.24 9.68
C VAL A 90 4.86 0.77 10.76
N GLY A 91 6.15 0.52 10.61
CA GLY A 91 7.15 0.96 11.59
C GLY A 91 6.75 0.56 13.00
N SER A 92 6.87 1.47 13.94
CA SER A 92 6.46 1.27 15.33
C SER A 92 5.09 1.86 15.65
N PHE A 93 4.33 2.28 14.63
CA PHE A 93 2.98 2.80 14.83
C PHE A 93 2.00 1.69 15.21
N PRO A 94 0.92 2.01 15.94
CA PRO A 94 -0.15 1.05 16.18
C PRO A 94 -0.76 0.53 14.88
N PRO A 95 -1.25 -0.72 14.85
CA PRO A 95 -1.89 -1.26 13.65
C PRO A 95 -3.05 -0.40 13.19
N VAL A 96 -3.21 -0.29 11.86
CA VAL A 96 -4.35 0.40 11.23
C VAL A 96 -5.11 -0.56 10.34
N ARG A 97 -6.38 -0.26 10.10
CA ARG A 97 -7.18 -1.03 9.17
C ARG A 97 -7.13 -0.36 7.80
N LEU A 98 -6.78 -1.17 6.80
CA LEU A 98 -6.71 -0.71 5.42
C LEU A 98 -7.67 -1.52 4.56
N ALA A 99 -8.41 -0.81 3.70
CA ALA A 99 -9.22 -1.42 2.66
C ALA A 99 -8.42 -1.41 1.36
N PHE A 100 -8.33 -2.55 0.71
CA PHE A 100 -7.62 -2.70 -0.55
C PHE A 100 -8.58 -3.09 -1.67
N ALA A 101 -8.33 -2.57 -2.86
CA ALA A 101 -8.84 -3.15 -4.08
C ALA A 101 -7.95 -4.34 -4.42
N TRP A 102 -8.44 -5.54 -4.12
CA TRP A 102 -7.73 -6.77 -4.41
C TRP A 102 -7.94 -7.11 -5.87
N ALA A 103 -6.89 -6.90 -6.67
CA ALA A 103 -6.95 -7.08 -8.12
C ALA A 103 -6.79 -8.55 -8.49
N ARG A 104 -7.51 -9.00 -9.52
CA ARG A 104 -7.37 -10.36 -10.02
C ARG A 104 -6.28 -10.45 -11.09
N THR A 105 -5.14 -9.87 -10.77
CA THR A 105 -3.93 -9.88 -11.60
C THR A 105 -2.71 -9.67 -10.73
N ASP A 106 -1.57 -10.19 -11.16
CA ASP A 106 -0.28 -9.93 -10.53
C ASP A 106 0.57 -8.93 -11.33
N ASP A 107 -0.01 -8.31 -12.35
CA ASP A 107 0.64 -7.25 -13.11
C ASP A 107 0.59 -5.89 -12.41
N VAL A 108 0.23 -5.88 -11.14
CA VAL A 108 0.18 -4.70 -10.29
C VAL A 108 1.06 -4.91 -9.07
N SER A 109 1.53 -3.81 -8.49
CA SER A 109 2.24 -3.83 -7.21
C SER A 109 1.31 -3.42 -6.07
N VAL A 110 1.78 -3.55 -4.83
CA VAL A 110 1.08 -2.98 -3.68
C VAL A 110 1.15 -1.48 -3.79
N ILE A 111 -0.01 -0.83 -3.82
CA ILE A 111 -0.14 0.63 -3.89
C ILE A 111 -0.90 1.10 -2.67
N LEU A 112 -0.38 2.14 -2.03
CA LEU A 112 -0.99 2.79 -0.87
C LEU A 112 -1.52 4.14 -1.33
N GLY A 113 -2.84 4.27 -1.41
CA GLY A 113 -3.50 5.41 -2.04
C GLY A 113 -4.36 6.24 -1.10
N GLN A 114 -5.15 7.14 -1.71
CA GLN A 114 -5.95 8.12 -0.97
C GLN A 114 -6.95 7.44 -0.03
N VAL A 115 -7.66 6.46 -0.53
CA VAL A 115 -8.56 5.65 0.30
C VAL A 115 -7.97 4.26 0.46
N ASN A 116 -7.41 3.93 1.64
CA ASN A 116 -7.53 4.79 2.83
C ASN A 116 -6.18 5.05 3.51
N PHE A 117 -5.05 4.70 2.85
CA PHE A 117 -3.75 4.89 3.50
C PHE A 117 -3.56 6.35 3.92
N PHE A 118 -3.84 7.29 3.00
CA PHE A 118 -3.66 8.73 3.27
C PHE A 118 -4.71 9.30 4.23
N LEU A 119 -5.72 8.52 4.60
CA LEU A 119 -6.66 8.89 5.66
C LEU A 119 -6.15 8.44 7.03
N GLU A 120 -5.24 7.49 7.07
CA GLU A 120 -4.67 6.97 8.32
C GLU A 120 -3.35 7.64 8.69
N PHE A 121 -2.62 8.15 7.70
CA PHE A 121 -1.30 8.76 7.90
C PHE A 121 -1.18 10.07 7.15
N ASP A 122 -0.60 11.07 7.81
CA ASP A 122 -0.07 12.24 7.13
C ASP A 122 1.29 11.89 6.53
N VAL A 123 1.53 12.30 5.30
CA VAL A 123 2.73 11.94 4.55
C VAL A 123 3.44 13.19 4.05
N CYS A 124 4.75 13.23 4.27
CA CYS A 124 5.60 14.30 3.77
C CYS A 124 6.71 13.70 2.92
N PHE A 125 6.86 14.15 1.67
CA PHE A 125 7.89 13.67 0.77
C PHE A 125 9.04 14.68 0.71
N PHE A 126 10.25 14.20 1.01
CA PHE A 126 11.47 14.99 0.93
C PHE A 126 12.34 14.41 -0.18
N ARG A 127 11.92 14.59 -1.43
CA ARG A 127 12.60 13.97 -2.57
C ARG A 127 14.06 14.36 -2.70
N SER A 128 14.39 15.63 -2.40
CA SER A 128 15.78 16.10 -2.47
C SER A 128 16.70 15.37 -1.50
N ARG A 129 16.14 14.80 -0.42
CA ARG A 129 16.88 13.99 0.56
C ARG A 129 16.60 12.50 0.39
N SER A 130 15.81 12.11 -0.61
CA SER A 130 15.42 10.74 -0.89
C SER A 130 14.86 10.01 0.32
N LEU A 131 13.96 10.70 1.05
CA LEU A 131 13.24 10.12 2.17
C LEU A 131 11.82 10.67 2.23
N PHE A 132 10.96 9.98 2.96
CA PHE A 132 9.61 10.43 3.26
C PHE A 132 9.30 10.19 4.73
N GLU A 133 8.32 10.89 5.23
CA GLU A 133 7.98 10.89 6.64
C GLU A 133 6.51 10.60 6.81
N LEU A 134 6.18 9.76 7.79
CA LEU A 134 4.81 9.44 8.16
C LEU A 134 4.52 9.91 9.58
N ARG A 135 3.29 10.38 9.77
CA ARG A 135 2.70 10.63 11.09
C ARG A 135 1.31 9.99 11.12
N PRO A 136 0.91 9.37 12.23
CA PRO A 136 -0.47 8.93 12.36
C PRO A 136 -1.40 10.13 12.27
N LYS A 137 -2.61 9.91 11.76
CA LYS A 137 -3.65 10.96 11.80
C LYS A 137 -3.88 11.42 13.24
N PRO A 138 -4.19 12.69 13.46
CA PRO A 138 -4.46 13.19 14.79
C PRO A 138 -5.72 12.60 15.42
#